data_5ec9e31791c238e9eaf7dc4fa1976ffa
#
_entry.id   5ec9e31791c238e9eaf7dc4fa1976ffa
#
_cell.length_a   1.000
_cell.length_b   1.000
_cell.length_c   1.000
_cell.angle_alpha   90.00
_cell.angle_beta   90.00
_cell.angle_gamma   90.00
#
_symmetry.space_group_name_H-M   'P 1'
#
loop_
_entity.id
_entity.type
_entity.pdbx_description
1 polymer ?
#
loop_
_entity_poly.entity_id
_entity_poly.type
_entity_poly.pdbx_seq_one_letter_code
_entity_poly.pdbx_strand_id
1 'polypeptide(L)'
;MNYDITKVKGKILSVSQFTLYGKLNGNRPSFTDAMPYNEAKKMYELFNQELRLNNIKVETGEFGAEMKVSLINDGPVTIILDSKEI
;
A
#
# COMPACT_ATOMS: atom_id res chain seq x y z
N MET A 1 6.69 6.22 18.82
CA MET A 1 6.80 7.31 17.85
C MET A 1 5.97 8.50 18.30
N ASN A 2 6.61 9.60 18.59
CA ASN A 2 5.93 10.80 19.09
C ASN A 2 5.60 11.82 17.99
N TYR A 3 6.02 11.54 16.76
CA TYR A 3 5.83 12.45 15.65
C TYR A 3 5.10 11.75 14.52
N ASP A 4 4.10 12.41 13.93
CA ASP A 4 3.49 11.93 12.70
C ASP A 4 4.32 12.36 11.48
N ILE A 5 3.97 11.82 10.31
CA ILE A 5 4.73 12.04 9.09
C ILE A 5 4.74 13.52 8.65
N THR A 6 3.70 14.26 8.97
CA THR A 6 3.62 15.67 8.56
C THR A 6 4.56 16.55 9.39
N LYS A 7 4.73 16.23 10.66
CA LYS A 7 5.64 16.95 11.54
C LYS A 7 7.11 16.80 11.14
N VAL A 8 7.49 15.64 10.66
CA VAL A 8 8.85 15.36 10.25
C VAL A 8 9.08 15.63 8.76
N LYS A 9 8.08 16.13 8.06
CA LYS A 9 8.11 16.39 6.61
C LYS A 9 8.51 15.15 5.82
N GLY A 10 8.02 13.99 6.25
CA GLY A 10 8.27 12.72 5.60
C GLY A 10 7.51 12.58 4.29
N LYS A 11 7.88 11.56 3.55
CA LYS A 11 7.24 11.19 2.29
C LYS A 11 6.72 9.77 2.39
N ILE A 12 5.76 9.44 1.54
CA ILE A 12 5.20 8.09 1.45
C ILE A 12 5.52 7.51 0.10
N LEU A 13 6.00 6.26 0.09
CA LEU A 13 6.04 5.44 -1.11
C LEU A 13 4.82 4.53 -1.07
N SER A 14 3.88 4.75 -1.97
CA SER A 14 2.63 4.00 -2.05
C SER A 14 2.74 2.97 -3.18
N VAL A 15 2.71 1.70 -2.83
CA VAL A 15 2.86 0.59 -3.76
C VAL A 15 1.64 -0.32 -3.64
N SER A 16 0.93 -0.53 -4.76
CA SER A 16 -0.16 -1.50 -4.80
C SER A 16 0.39 -2.91 -4.84
N GLN A 17 -0.28 -3.84 -4.14
CA GLN A 17 0.16 -5.23 -4.10
C GLN A 17 -1.03 -6.15 -3.83
N PHE A 18 -1.59 -6.75 -4.88
CA PHE A 18 -2.75 -7.63 -4.73
C PHE A 18 -2.41 -8.93 -3.98
N THR A 19 -1.15 -9.35 -4.03
CA THR A 19 -0.71 -10.59 -3.37
C THR A 19 -0.79 -10.52 -1.84
N LEU A 20 -1.03 -9.33 -1.26
CA LEU A 20 -1.29 -9.20 0.17
C LEU A 20 -2.55 -9.96 0.61
N TYR A 21 -3.50 -10.16 -0.31
CA TYR A 21 -4.69 -10.98 -0.07
C TYR A 21 -4.51 -12.43 -0.53
N GLY A 22 -3.28 -12.82 -0.81
CA GLY A 22 -2.96 -14.19 -1.16
C GLY A 22 -3.22 -15.14 0.00
N LYS A 23 -3.72 -16.31 -0.33
CA LYS A 23 -3.90 -17.40 0.64
C LYS A 23 -3.48 -18.70 -0.02
N LEU A 24 -3.22 -19.70 0.80
CA LEU A 24 -2.88 -21.03 0.29
C LEU A 24 -4.17 -21.81 -0.01
N ASN A 25 -4.22 -22.39 -1.19
CA ASN A 25 -5.22 -23.37 -1.59
C ASN A 25 -4.48 -24.67 -1.88
N GLY A 26 -4.36 -25.52 -0.85
CA GLY A 26 -3.42 -26.63 -0.88
C GLY A 26 -1.98 -26.10 -0.92
N ASN A 27 -1.22 -26.50 -1.94
CA ASN A 27 0.16 -26.04 -2.14
C ASN A 27 0.28 -24.86 -3.11
N ARG A 28 -0.85 -24.29 -3.55
CA ARG A 28 -0.86 -23.19 -4.51
C ARG A 28 -1.31 -21.90 -3.88
N PRO A 29 -0.66 -20.78 -4.18
CA PRO A 29 -1.21 -19.49 -3.78
C PRO A 29 -2.47 -19.16 -4.56
N SER A 30 -3.45 -18.58 -3.89
CA SER A 30 -4.69 -18.09 -4.49
C SER A 30 -4.87 -16.62 -4.16
N PHE A 31 -5.27 -15.83 -5.15
CA PHE A 31 -5.47 -14.39 -5.01
C PHE A 31 -6.91 -13.98 -5.33
N THR A 32 -7.85 -14.94 -5.23
CA THR A 32 -9.24 -14.71 -5.60
C THR A 32 -9.96 -13.72 -4.69
N ASP A 33 -9.45 -13.50 -3.48
CA ASP A 33 -10.05 -12.55 -2.54
C ASP A 33 -9.57 -11.11 -2.77
N ALA A 34 -8.59 -10.91 -3.65
CA ALA A 34 -8.13 -9.58 -3.98
C ALA A 34 -9.22 -8.82 -4.75
N MET A 35 -9.27 -7.50 -4.53
CA MET A 35 -10.21 -6.64 -5.25
C MET A 35 -9.95 -6.69 -6.76
N PRO A 36 -11.00 -6.75 -7.61
CA PRO A 36 -10.83 -6.72 -9.05
C PRO A 36 -10.01 -5.50 -9.53
N TYR A 37 -9.27 -5.67 -10.62
CA TYR A 37 -8.29 -4.70 -11.10
C TYR A 37 -8.83 -3.27 -11.21
N ASN A 38 -9.96 -3.08 -11.90
CA ASN A 38 -10.48 -1.73 -12.15
C ASN A 38 -10.92 -1.04 -10.86
N GLU A 39 -11.55 -1.78 -9.96
CA GLU A 39 -11.97 -1.25 -8.66
C GLU A 39 -10.77 -0.96 -7.77
N ALA A 40 -9.79 -1.85 -7.76
CA ALA A 40 -8.58 -1.69 -6.98
C ALA A 40 -7.77 -0.48 -7.45
N LYS A 41 -7.69 -0.25 -8.76
CA LYS A 41 -7.00 0.91 -9.33
C LYS A 41 -7.63 2.21 -8.86
N LYS A 42 -8.96 2.30 -8.89
CA LYS A 42 -9.68 3.47 -8.40
C LYS A 42 -9.45 3.71 -6.92
N MET A 43 -9.50 2.66 -6.11
CA MET A 43 -9.28 2.75 -4.68
C MET A 43 -7.86 3.21 -4.36
N TYR A 44 -6.87 2.67 -5.07
CA TYR A 44 -5.48 3.06 -4.93
C TYR A 44 -5.27 4.54 -5.27
N GLU A 45 -5.86 5.00 -6.38
CA GLU A 45 -5.78 6.40 -6.78
C GLU A 45 -6.44 7.33 -5.76
N LEU A 46 -7.59 6.94 -5.22
CA LEU A 46 -8.26 7.69 -4.16
C LEU A 46 -7.43 7.76 -2.89
N PHE A 47 -6.82 6.65 -2.48
CA PHE A 47 -5.96 6.61 -1.32
C PHE A 47 -4.78 7.59 -1.48
N ASN A 48 -4.13 7.56 -2.64
CA ASN A 48 -3.01 8.45 -2.91
C ASN A 48 -3.45 9.92 -2.94
N GLN A 49 -4.62 10.20 -3.51
CA GLN A 49 -5.18 11.54 -3.54
C GLN A 49 -5.48 12.07 -2.14
N GLU A 50 -6.05 11.23 -1.28
CA GLU A 50 -6.31 11.60 0.11
C GLU A 50 -5.03 11.95 0.87
N LEU A 51 -3.98 11.18 0.66
CA LEU A 51 -2.68 11.49 1.27
C LEU A 51 -2.16 12.85 0.80
N ARG A 52 -2.28 13.15 -0.50
CA ARG A 52 -1.83 14.42 -1.05
C ARG A 52 -2.67 15.60 -0.55
N LEU A 53 -3.96 15.40 -0.33
CA LEU A 53 -4.84 16.41 0.25
C LEU A 53 -4.45 16.75 1.69
N ASN A 54 -3.77 15.86 2.37
CA ASN A 54 -3.22 16.10 3.71
C ASN A 54 -1.80 16.66 3.68
N ASN A 55 -1.38 17.20 2.55
CA ASN A 55 -0.07 17.80 2.34
C ASN A 55 1.08 16.81 2.51
N ILE A 56 0.84 15.54 2.21
CA ILE A 56 1.87 14.51 2.25
C ILE A 56 2.37 14.29 0.82
N LYS A 57 3.69 14.29 0.65
CA LYS A 57 4.28 13.97 -0.64
C LYS A 57 4.25 12.46 -0.85
N VAL A 58 3.65 12.04 -1.97
CA VAL A 58 3.44 10.63 -2.28
C VAL A 58 4.14 10.29 -3.59
N GLU A 59 5.03 9.31 -3.54
CA GLU A 59 5.61 8.68 -4.72
C GLU A 59 4.91 7.37 -4.96
N THR A 60 4.67 7.03 -6.21
CA THR A 60 3.93 5.83 -6.59
C THR A 60 4.69 5.03 -7.63
N GLY A 61 4.41 3.72 -7.70
CA GLY A 61 4.77 2.91 -8.83
C GLY A 61 3.67 2.94 -9.90
N GLU A 62 3.74 2.03 -10.84
CA GLU A 62 2.72 1.84 -11.85
C GLU A 62 1.78 0.73 -11.42
N PHE A 63 0.49 1.05 -11.30
CA PHE A 63 -0.51 0.09 -10.83
C PHE A 63 -0.62 -1.10 -11.78
N GLY A 64 -0.60 -2.30 -11.20
CA GLY A 64 -0.72 -3.54 -11.96
C GLY A 64 0.54 -3.97 -12.71
N ALA A 65 1.60 -3.16 -12.67
CA ALA A 65 2.85 -3.52 -13.32
C ALA A 65 3.71 -4.40 -12.43
N GLU A 66 4.56 -5.19 -13.06
CA GLU A 66 5.61 -5.92 -12.37
C GLU A 66 6.69 -4.93 -11.95
N MET A 67 6.97 -4.85 -10.64
CA MET A 67 7.87 -3.84 -10.11
C MET A 67 8.95 -4.47 -9.24
N LYS A 68 10.13 -3.86 -9.28
CA LYS A 68 11.20 -4.12 -8.32
C LYS A 68 11.26 -2.91 -7.39
N VAL A 69 11.03 -3.15 -6.12
CA VAL A 69 11.04 -2.07 -5.12
C VAL A 69 12.30 -2.21 -4.28
N SER A 70 13.11 -1.15 -4.29
CA SER A 70 14.35 -1.09 -3.53
C SER A 70 14.21 -0.08 -2.40
N LEU A 71 14.50 -0.53 -1.20
CA LEU A 71 14.44 0.33 -0.02
C LEU A 71 15.35 -0.21 1.08
N ILE A 72 15.60 0.61 2.08
CA ILE A 72 16.31 0.20 3.28
C ILE A 72 15.34 0.37 4.46
N ASN A 73 15.04 -0.72 5.15
CA ASN A 73 14.27 -0.68 6.39
C ASN A 73 15.17 -0.20 7.53
N ASP A 74 14.81 0.90 8.13
CA ASP A 74 15.54 1.47 9.24
C ASP A 74 14.66 1.46 10.48
N GLY A 75 14.98 0.60 11.37
CA GLY A 75 14.18 0.36 12.56
C GLY A 75 13.57 -1.04 12.59
N PRO A 76 12.88 -1.57 11.59
CA PRO A 76 11.65 -0.96 11.04
C PRO A 76 10.44 -1.18 11.93
N VAL A 77 9.34 -0.50 11.63
CA VAL A 77 8.04 -0.74 12.25
C VAL A 77 7.05 -1.12 11.16
N THR A 78 6.33 -2.21 11.35
CA THR A 78 5.33 -2.69 10.38
C THR A 78 3.97 -2.75 11.06
N ILE A 79 2.98 -2.13 10.42
CA ILE A 79 1.60 -2.13 10.92
C ILE A 79 0.70 -2.57 9.78
N ILE A 80 -0.19 -3.52 10.06
CA ILE A 80 -1.19 -3.98 9.10
C ILE A 80 -2.52 -3.32 9.46
N LEU A 81 -3.10 -2.61 8.51
CA LEU A 81 -4.41 -2.00 8.64
C LEU A 81 -5.37 -2.65 7.65
N ASP A 82 -6.43 -3.23 8.16
CA ASP A 82 -7.49 -3.81 7.33
C ASP A 82 -8.77 -3.01 7.56
N SER A 83 -9.38 -2.52 6.48
CA SER A 83 -10.59 -1.69 6.57
C SER A 83 -11.76 -2.42 7.23
N LYS A 84 -11.75 -3.75 7.24
CA LYS A 84 -12.76 -4.55 7.92
C LYS A 84 -12.61 -4.58 9.44
N GLU A 85 -11.45 -4.17 9.94
CA GLU A 85 -11.11 -4.23 11.36
C GLU A 85 -11.04 -2.86 12.04
N ILE A 86 -11.14 -1.79 11.25
CA ILE A 86 -11.14 -0.41 11.78
C ILE A 86 -12.48 0.28 11.65
#